data_cc5cc821ddd69e109160ba5b614cc0fd
#
_entry.id   cc5cc821ddd69e109160ba5b614cc0fd
#
_cell.length_a   1.000
_cell.length_b   1.000
_cell.length_c   1.000
_cell.angle_alpha   90.00
_cell.angle_beta   90.00
_cell.angle_gamma   90.00
#
_symmetry.space_group_name_H-M   'P 1'
#
loop_
_entity.id
_entity.type
_entity.pdbx_description
1 polymer ?
#
loop_
_entity_poly.entity_id
_entity_poly.type
_entity_poly.pdbx_seq_one_letter_code
_entity_poly.pdbx_strand_id
1 'polypeptide(L)'
;LLAKLTVREVMARPVVTVEADAPLEKAALLMEERKIGGLPVMEGERLVGIITVTDVLRAFIEVLGLKLGGLRIAVDIPDVPGALAQMAQAVPPANIVSIATAAHLPGYQRLVMRVVGEDVEGVPKRLEAAGERVVDVRPG
;
A
#
# COMPACT_ATOMS: atom_id res chain seq x y z
N LEU A 1 -33.90 27.76 -11.58
CA LEU A 1 -33.12 27.25 -12.70
C LEU A 1 -32.57 25.85 -12.43
N LEU A 2 -31.86 25.65 -11.28
CA LEU A 2 -31.30 24.35 -10.88
C LEU A 2 -32.37 23.26 -10.68
N ALA A 3 -33.60 23.61 -10.26
CA ALA A 3 -34.69 22.66 -10.09
C ALA A 3 -35.11 21.97 -11.38
N LYS A 4 -34.72 22.48 -12.54
CA LYS A 4 -35.02 21.89 -13.86
C LYS A 4 -33.88 21.05 -14.44
N LEU A 5 -32.72 21.03 -13.78
CA LEU A 5 -31.56 20.22 -14.21
C LEU A 5 -31.72 18.78 -13.67
N THR A 6 -31.50 17.83 -14.55
CA THR A 6 -31.51 16.42 -14.22
C THR A 6 -30.07 15.88 -14.12
N VAL A 7 -29.88 14.78 -13.38
CA VAL A 7 -28.61 14.07 -13.33
C VAL A 7 -28.09 13.73 -14.73
N ARG A 8 -28.97 13.34 -15.64
CA ARG A 8 -28.63 13.00 -17.02
C ARG A 8 -27.92 14.14 -17.76
N GLU A 9 -28.31 15.38 -17.48
CA GLU A 9 -27.77 16.56 -18.16
C GLU A 9 -26.39 16.97 -17.66
N VAL A 10 -26.03 16.57 -16.43
CA VAL A 10 -24.77 17.00 -15.79
C VAL A 10 -23.79 15.84 -15.53
N MET A 11 -24.22 14.58 -15.70
CA MET A 11 -23.35 13.42 -15.47
C MET A 11 -22.21 13.36 -16.49
N ALA A 12 -21.04 12.85 -16.07
CA ALA A 12 -19.89 12.61 -16.93
C ALA A 12 -20.18 11.52 -17.98
N ARG A 13 -19.69 11.71 -19.19
CA ARG A 13 -19.75 10.74 -20.29
C ARG A 13 -18.47 10.80 -21.12
N PRO A 14 -17.96 9.64 -21.62
CA PRO A 14 -18.38 8.28 -21.25
C PRO A 14 -18.06 7.94 -19.79
N VAL A 15 -18.76 6.96 -19.22
CA VAL A 15 -18.52 6.50 -17.85
C VAL A 15 -17.27 5.65 -17.82
N VAL A 16 -16.32 5.99 -16.94
CA VAL A 16 -15.14 5.17 -16.68
C VAL A 16 -15.52 4.07 -15.70
N THR A 17 -15.26 2.82 -16.05
CA THR A 17 -15.59 1.64 -15.25
C THR A 17 -14.37 0.76 -15.02
N VAL A 18 -14.49 -0.20 -14.12
CA VAL A 18 -13.47 -1.23 -13.86
C VAL A 18 -14.13 -2.60 -13.76
N GLU A 19 -13.47 -3.64 -14.25
CA GLU A 19 -13.95 -5.01 -14.13
C GLU A 19 -13.79 -5.53 -12.69
N ALA A 20 -14.72 -6.37 -12.24
CA ALA A 20 -14.73 -6.89 -10.86
C ALA A 20 -13.52 -7.75 -10.52
N ASP A 21 -12.92 -8.43 -11.50
CA ASP A 21 -11.73 -9.26 -11.34
C ASP A 21 -10.41 -8.51 -11.59
N ALA A 22 -10.47 -7.21 -11.86
CA ALA A 22 -9.27 -6.41 -12.04
C ALA A 22 -8.50 -6.26 -10.70
N PRO A 23 -7.16 -6.17 -10.74
CA PRO A 23 -6.39 -5.83 -9.57
C PRO A 23 -6.81 -4.50 -8.97
N LEU A 24 -6.79 -4.39 -7.63
CA LEU A 24 -7.18 -3.17 -6.92
C LEU A 24 -6.37 -1.95 -7.37
N GLU A 25 -5.10 -2.15 -7.66
CA GLU A 25 -4.19 -1.12 -8.13
C GLU A 25 -4.66 -0.46 -9.43
N LYS A 26 -5.33 -1.22 -10.30
CA LYS A 26 -5.92 -0.67 -11.53
C LYS A 26 -7.01 0.35 -11.22
N ALA A 27 -7.88 0.06 -10.25
CA ALA A 27 -8.90 1.01 -9.81
C ALA A 27 -8.25 2.28 -9.20
N ALA A 28 -7.25 2.10 -8.35
CA ALA A 28 -6.53 3.22 -7.74
C ALA A 28 -5.87 4.13 -8.78
N LEU A 29 -5.21 3.56 -9.78
CA LEU A 29 -4.59 4.31 -10.87
C LEU A 29 -5.63 5.07 -11.70
N LEU A 30 -6.74 4.44 -12.07
CA LEU A 30 -7.82 5.09 -12.81
C LEU A 30 -8.42 6.27 -12.04
N MET A 31 -8.64 6.11 -10.74
CA MET A 31 -9.17 7.19 -9.89
C MET A 31 -8.21 8.38 -9.82
N GLU A 32 -6.91 8.11 -9.68
CA GLU A 32 -5.88 9.14 -9.65
C GLU A 32 -5.74 9.85 -10.98
N GLU A 33 -5.58 9.12 -12.08
CA GLU A 33 -5.40 9.66 -13.43
C GLU A 33 -6.60 10.46 -13.90
N ARG A 34 -7.80 9.97 -13.62
CA ARG A 34 -9.06 10.59 -14.07
C ARG A 34 -9.64 11.57 -13.05
N LYS A 35 -9.02 11.69 -11.86
CA LYS A 35 -9.47 12.56 -10.76
C LYS A 35 -10.94 12.32 -10.38
N ILE A 36 -11.29 11.04 -10.22
CA ILE A 36 -12.64 10.60 -9.87
C ILE A 36 -12.62 9.83 -8.55
N GLY A 37 -13.66 10.03 -7.74
CA GLY A 37 -13.75 9.45 -6.38
C GLY A 37 -14.40 8.07 -6.32
N GLY A 38 -14.93 7.56 -7.43
CA GLY A 38 -15.57 6.27 -7.50
C GLY A 38 -15.68 5.74 -8.92
N LEU A 39 -15.69 4.42 -9.04
CA LEU A 39 -15.79 3.70 -10.31
C LEU A 39 -16.93 2.67 -10.22
N PRO A 40 -17.86 2.66 -11.18
CA PRO A 40 -18.74 1.52 -11.36
C PRO A 40 -17.93 0.25 -11.64
N VAL A 41 -18.29 -0.83 -10.98
CA VAL A 41 -17.65 -2.14 -11.12
C VAL A 41 -18.54 -3.03 -11.98
N MET A 42 -17.97 -3.58 -13.04
CA MET A 42 -18.67 -4.36 -14.05
C MET A 42 -18.24 -5.83 -14.04
N GLU A 43 -19.17 -6.71 -14.33
CA GLU A 43 -18.91 -8.06 -14.82
C GLU A 43 -19.47 -8.16 -16.25
N GLY A 44 -18.60 -7.98 -17.23
CA GLY A 44 -19.02 -7.80 -18.61
C GLY A 44 -19.89 -6.53 -18.76
N GLU A 45 -21.14 -6.69 -19.22
CA GLU A 45 -22.08 -5.58 -19.38
C GLU A 45 -22.93 -5.31 -18.14
N ARG A 46 -22.77 -6.11 -17.07
CA ARG A 46 -23.57 -6.00 -15.86
C ARG A 46 -22.86 -5.18 -14.78
N LEU A 47 -23.54 -4.15 -14.30
CA LEU A 47 -23.10 -3.40 -13.12
C LEU A 47 -23.28 -4.24 -11.85
N VAL A 48 -22.21 -4.51 -11.12
CA VAL A 48 -22.24 -5.33 -9.90
C VAL A 48 -21.93 -4.55 -8.63
N GLY A 49 -21.41 -3.34 -8.73
CA GLY A 49 -21.10 -2.51 -7.56
C GLY A 49 -20.42 -1.21 -7.93
N ILE A 50 -19.92 -0.56 -6.91
CA ILE A 50 -19.09 0.64 -7.03
C ILE A 50 -17.89 0.51 -6.09
N ILE A 51 -16.71 0.93 -6.54
CA ILE A 51 -15.53 1.07 -5.70
C ILE A 51 -15.18 2.55 -5.55
N THR A 52 -14.91 2.96 -4.33
CA THR A 52 -14.59 4.35 -3.99
C THR A 52 -13.16 4.49 -3.49
N VAL A 53 -12.66 5.72 -3.43
CA VAL A 53 -11.35 6.04 -2.82
C VAL A 53 -11.27 5.54 -1.38
N THR A 54 -12.37 5.62 -0.62
CA THR A 54 -12.42 5.10 0.76
C THR A 54 -12.24 3.58 0.80
N ASP A 55 -12.79 2.84 -0.16
CA ASP A 55 -12.61 1.39 -0.25
C ASP A 55 -11.15 1.03 -0.55
N VAL A 56 -10.53 1.74 -1.49
CA VAL A 56 -9.10 1.59 -1.82
C VAL A 56 -8.23 1.89 -0.59
N LEU A 57 -8.52 2.99 0.10
CA LEU A 57 -7.77 3.37 1.31
C LEU A 57 -7.91 2.31 2.42
N ARG A 58 -9.11 1.77 2.62
CA ARG A 58 -9.35 0.68 3.58
C ARG A 58 -8.51 -0.56 3.25
N ALA A 59 -8.47 -0.94 1.99
CA ALA A 59 -7.65 -2.07 1.54
C ALA A 59 -6.17 -1.85 1.80
N PHE A 60 -5.64 -0.65 1.54
CA PHE A 60 -4.24 -0.33 1.86
C PHE A 60 -3.96 -0.37 3.36
N ILE A 61 -4.87 0.12 4.20
CA ILE A 61 -4.75 0.02 5.66
C ILE A 61 -4.60 -1.45 6.10
N GLU A 62 -5.36 -2.35 5.50
CA GLU A 62 -5.30 -3.78 5.78
C GLU A 62 -4.00 -4.42 5.27
N VAL A 63 -3.65 -4.19 4.00
CA VAL A 63 -2.44 -4.75 3.37
C VAL A 63 -1.17 -4.30 4.09
N LEU A 64 -1.10 -3.04 4.49
CA LEU A 64 0.05 -2.51 5.23
C LEU A 64 0.03 -2.85 6.72
N GLY A 65 -1.01 -3.52 7.20
CA GLY A 65 -1.12 -3.95 8.59
C GLY A 65 -1.16 -2.80 9.60
N LEU A 66 -1.68 -1.64 9.21
CA LEU A 66 -1.61 -0.42 10.04
C LEU A 66 -2.36 -0.55 11.38
N LYS A 67 -3.25 -1.53 11.51
CA LYS A 67 -4.00 -1.80 12.73
C LYS A 67 -3.38 -2.88 13.62
N LEU A 68 -2.27 -3.49 13.20
CA LEU A 68 -1.66 -4.62 13.90
C LEU A 68 -0.70 -4.20 15.02
N GLY A 69 -0.39 -2.92 15.16
CA GLY A 69 0.60 -2.46 16.14
C GLY A 69 2.04 -2.85 15.76
N GLY A 70 2.83 -3.19 16.76
CA GLY A 70 4.22 -3.55 16.58
C GLY A 70 5.14 -2.35 16.33
N LEU A 71 6.20 -2.53 15.54
CA LEU A 71 7.10 -1.46 15.13
C LEU A 71 7.05 -1.23 13.62
N ARG A 72 7.06 0.03 13.25
CA ARG A 72 7.35 0.49 11.89
C ARG A 72 8.82 0.83 11.81
N ILE A 73 9.55 0.17 10.91
CA ILE A 73 11.00 0.34 10.75
C ILE A 73 11.28 0.75 9.31
N ALA A 74 11.99 1.87 9.13
CA ALA A 74 12.57 2.25 7.86
C ALA A 74 14.04 1.85 7.83
N VAL A 75 14.45 1.13 6.79
CA VAL A 75 15.80 0.60 6.63
C VAL A 75 16.26 0.81 5.20
N ASP A 76 17.51 1.28 5.02
CA ASP A 76 18.17 1.37 3.74
C ASP A 76 18.96 0.10 3.49
N ILE A 77 18.68 -0.59 2.39
CA ILE A 77 19.40 -1.78 1.97
C ILE A 77 20.02 -1.56 0.58
N PRO A 78 21.11 -2.26 0.23
CA PRO A 78 21.65 -2.20 -1.13
C PRO A 78 20.61 -2.59 -2.18
N ASP A 79 20.58 -1.89 -3.30
CA ASP A 79 19.69 -2.20 -4.42
C ASP A 79 20.32 -3.27 -5.32
N VAL A 80 20.44 -4.48 -4.77
CA VAL A 80 21.03 -5.65 -5.43
C VAL A 80 20.21 -6.90 -5.16
N PRO A 81 20.24 -7.89 -6.05
CA PRO A 81 19.56 -9.17 -5.83
C PRO A 81 19.98 -9.82 -4.50
N GLY A 82 19.01 -10.31 -3.74
CA GLY A 82 19.23 -11.00 -2.47
C GLY A 82 19.32 -10.09 -1.24
N ALA A 83 19.43 -8.78 -1.39
CA ALA A 83 19.56 -7.85 -0.26
C ALA A 83 18.35 -7.91 0.68
N LEU A 84 17.14 -7.99 0.15
CA LEU A 84 15.92 -8.15 0.95
C LEU A 84 15.93 -9.44 1.77
N ALA A 85 16.31 -10.55 1.15
CA ALA A 85 16.39 -11.84 1.83
C ALA A 85 17.42 -11.82 2.97
N GLN A 86 18.57 -11.20 2.74
CA GLN A 86 19.62 -11.04 3.75
C GLN A 86 19.14 -10.18 4.92
N MET A 87 18.50 -9.06 4.65
CA MET A 87 17.94 -8.18 5.68
C MET A 87 16.88 -8.90 6.52
N ALA A 88 15.98 -9.63 5.88
CA ALA A 88 14.91 -10.34 6.57
C ALA A 88 15.39 -11.39 7.57
N GLN A 89 16.59 -11.97 7.39
CA GLN A 89 17.20 -12.93 8.33
C GLN A 89 17.51 -12.33 9.70
N ALA A 90 17.60 -11.01 9.81
CA ALA A 90 17.85 -10.34 11.09
C ALA A 90 16.59 -10.06 11.90
N VAL A 91 15.41 -10.32 11.36
CA VAL A 91 14.12 -9.99 11.99
C VAL A 91 13.65 -11.04 13.02
N PRO A 92 13.80 -12.35 12.79
CA PRO A 92 13.35 -13.34 13.79
C PRO A 92 13.93 -13.09 15.19
N PRO A 93 13.16 -13.37 16.28
CA PRO A 93 11.88 -14.09 16.30
C PRO A 93 10.64 -13.26 15.98
N ALA A 94 10.79 -11.94 15.72
CA ALA A 94 9.67 -11.13 15.24
C ALA A 94 9.26 -11.55 13.81
N ASN A 95 8.05 -11.17 13.43
CA ASN A 95 7.49 -11.45 12.11
C ASN A 95 7.30 -10.17 11.30
N ILE A 96 7.64 -10.20 10.01
CA ILE A 96 7.34 -9.13 9.07
C ILE A 96 5.91 -9.33 8.54
N VAL A 97 5.02 -8.38 8.78
CA VAL A 97 3.64 -8.44 8.30
C VAL A 97 3.38 -7.59 7.07
N SER A 98 4.23 -6.61 6.83
CA SER A 98 4.21 -5.82 5.59
C SER A 98 5.58 -5.25 5.30
N ILE A 99 5.84 -5.04 4.02
CA ILE A 99 7.05 -4.38 3.54
C ILE A 99 6.73 -3.63 2.25
N ALA A 100 7.23 -2.42 2.12
CA ALA A 100 7.08 -1.61 0.93
C ALA A 100 8.36 -0.82 0.65
N THR A 101 8.65 -0.59 -0.62
CA THR A 101 9.72 0.33 -1.02
C THR A 101 9.21 1.75 -0.96
N ALA A 102 9.77 2.56 -0.07
CA ALA A 102 9.40 3.95 0.11
C ALA A 102 10.18 4.91 -0.81
N ALA A 103 11.42 4.56 -1.16
CA ALA A 103 12.25 5.34 -2.06
C ALA A 103 13.35 4.49 -2.72
N HIS A 104 13.70 4.87 -3.94
CA HIS A 104 14.92 4.42 -4.61
C HIS A 104 15.96 5.53 -4.51
N LEU A 105 17.11 5.20 -3.94
CA LEU A 105 18.26 6.09 -3.76
C LEU A 105 19.43 5.57 -4.59
N PRO A 106 20.44 6.39 -4.94
CA PRO A 106 21.61 5.89 -5.66
C PRO A 106 22.29 4.72 -4.94
N GLY A 107 22.20 3.52 -5.53
CA GLY A 107 22.77 2.29 -4.98
C GLY A 107 22.03 1.65 -3.81
N TYR A 108 20.92 2.24 -3.36
CA TYR A 108 20.13 1.77 -2.22
C TYR A 108 18.63 1.89 -2.50
N GLN A 109 17.86 1.06 -1.81
CA GLN A 109 16.42 1.25 -1.69
C GLN A 109 16.04 1.41 -0.22
N ARG A 110 15.14 2.34 0.05
CA ARG A 110 14.55 2.51 1.37
C ARG A 110 13.31 1.68 1.51
N LEU A 111 13.35 0.74 2.42
CA LEU A 111 12.20 -0.08 2.76
C LEU A 111 11.53 0.44 4.03
N VAL A 112 10.22 0.37 4.07
CA VAL A 112 9.44 0.54 5.28
C VAL A 112 8.75 -0.79 5.56
N MET A 113 9.01 -1.35 6.73
CA MET A 113 8.39 -2.60 7.15
C MET A 113 7.68 -2.44 8.48
N ARG A 114 6.69 -3.27 8.69
CA ARG A 114 6.01 -3.45 9.96
C ARG A 114 6.34 -4.82 10.52
N VAL A 115 6.80 -4.84 11.75
CA VAL A 115 7.13 -6.07 12.47
C VAL A 115 6.27 -6.22 13.71
N VAL A 116 5.84 -7.43 13.99
CA VAL A 116 5.00 -7.77 15.15
C VAL A 116 5.52 -9.06 15.80
N GLY A 117 5.01 -9.35 16.99
CA GLY A 117 5.28 -10.60 17.67
C GLY A 117 6.39 -10.50 18.72
N GLU A 118 7.16 -11.57 18.86
CA GLU A 118 8.18 -11.69 19.89
C GLU A 118 9.39 -10.81 19.62
N ASP A 119 9.84 -10.09 20.65
CA ASP A 119 11.06 -9.27 20.65
C ASP A 119 11.15 -8.29 19.47
N VAL A 120 10.05 -7.63 19.15
CA VAL A 120 10.03 -6.59 18.08
C VAL A 120 11.00 -5.46 18.38
N GLU A 121 11.20 -5.14 19.66
CA GLU A 121 12.06 -4.03 20.09
C GLU A 121 13.55 -4.32 19.89
N GLY A 122 13.92 -5.60 19.78
CA GLY A 122 15.29 -6.02 19.45
C GLY A 122 15.60 -5.97 17.94
N VAL A 123 14.59 -5.85 17.08
CA VAL A 123 14.77 -5.88 15.61
C VAL A 123 15.71 -4.77 15.11
N PRO A 124 15.58 -3.50 15.51
CA PRO A 124 16.50 -2.45 15.04
C PRO A 124 17.95 -2.76 15.32
N LYS A 125 18.28 -3.24 16.51
CA LYS A 125 19.66 -3.60 16.89
C LYS A 125 20.19 -4.80 16.11
N ARG A 126 19.34 -5.81 15.86
CA ARG A 126 19.71 -6.97 15.04
C ARG A 126 19.97 -6.57 13.59
N LEU A 127 19.19 -5.65 13.04
CA LEU A 127 19.42 -5.12 11.70
C LEU A 127 20.76 -4.38 11.61
N GLU A 128 21.06 -3.51 12.57
CA GLU A 128 22.34 -2.78 12.62
C GLU A 128 23.52 -3.74 12.79
N ALA A 129 23.39 -4.77 13.65
CA ALA A 129 24.41 -5.79 13.82
C ALA A 129 24.65 -6.63 12.56
N ALA A 130 23.64 -6.79 11.71
CA ALA A 130 23.74 -7.45 10.42
C ALA A 130 24.29 -6.53 9.30
N GLY A 131 24.66 -5.28 9.61
CA GLY A 131 25.21 -4.32 8.67
C GLY A 131 24.17 -3.50 7.92
N GLU A 132 22.89 -3.60 8.29
CA GLU A 132 21.84 -2.82 7.67
C GLU A 132 21.73 -1.41 8.29
N ARG A 133 21.28 -0.46 7.49
CA ARG A 133 21.14 0.94 7.91
C ARG A 133 19.72 1.24 8.35
N VAL A 134 19.47 1.25 9.64
CA VAL A 134 18.18 1.66 10.21
C VAL A 134 18.08 3.18 10.18
N VAL A 135 17.02 3.69 9.54
CA VAL A 135 16.81 5.13 9.31
C VAL A 135 15.81 5.71 10.30
N ASP A 136 14.73 4.96 10.61
CA ASP A 136 13.68 5.41 11.50
C ASP A 136 12.99 4.22 12.16
N VAL A 137 12.57 4.38 13.39
CA VAL A 137 11.82 3.38 14.16
C VAL A 137 10.69 4.08 14.90
N ARG A 138 9.47 3.60 14.70
CA ARG A 138 8.28 4.17 15.36
C ARG A 138 7.35 3.08 15.84
N PRO A 139 6.61 3.32 16.94
CA PRO A 139 5.50 2.47 17.32
C PRO A 139 4.47 2.40 16.19
N GLY A 140 3.89 1.21 16.00
CA GLY A 140 2.87 0.96 14.99
C GLY A 140 1.47 1.35 15.41
#